data_24322960114f64e3a3ed235c41200228
#
_entry.id   24322960114f64e3a3ed235c41200228
#
_cell.length_a   1.000
_cell.length_b   1.000
_cell.length_c   1.000
_cell.angle_alpha   90.00
_cell.angle_beta   90.00
_cell.angle_gamma   90.00
#
_symmetry.space_group_name_H-M   'P 1'
#
loop_
_entity.id
_entity.type
_entity.pdbx_description
1 polymer ?
#
loop_
_entity_poly.entity_id
_entity_poly.type
_entity_poly.pdbx_seq_one_letter_code
_entity_poly.pdbx_strand_id
1 'polypeptide(L)'
;MQWQNRAMPLPLPVPPPYDFERSTFRFRLFGDDLASRWHDGGLHRVLASGLPVRIEADGITPYGDFTEADRDEVAHLLGARFDIVAFAAAHPALASRAPGFRPPLLADPFEMLATSVTAQQISLRAAAFMRAGFVRRFGSRVSHDCVEWWRFPRPGDVRGGDLTGLKLSGMKIRSILALAEADLDVANLDDDAVISRLTTLPGIGRWTTEWFLARCLGRPSVVAAGDLGVRKAVAAWFSDERIWPETRVREAMAPFVDFTNLAVHYMLTPSGG
;
A
#
# COMPACT_ATOMS: atom_id res chain seq x y z
N MET A 1 -25.87 22.39 -10.75
CA MET A 1 -27.15 21.68 -10.77
C MET A 1 -27.09 20.58 -11.83
N GLN A 2 -26.42 19.42 -11.53
CA GLN A 2 -26.35 18.24 -12.43
C GLN A 2 -25.81 17.02 -11.61
N TRP A 3 -26.53 16.63 -10.54
CA TRP A 3 -26.17 15.48 -9.68
C TRP A 3 -27.22 14.37 -9.75
N GLN A 4 -28.00 14.26 -10.84
CA GLN A 4 -29.20 13.42 -10.87
C GLN A 4 -29.09 12.15 -11.73
N ASN A 5 -27.90 11.67 -12.10
CA ASN A 5 -27.81 10.35 -12.74
C ASN A 5 -26.53 9.61 -12.32
N ARG A 6 -26.22 9.53 -11.01
CA ARG A 6 -25.24 8.56 -10.55
C ARG A 6 -25.88 7.17 -10.61
N ALA A 7 -25.31 6.28 -11.43
CA ALA A 7 -25.59 4.85 -11.30
C ALA A 7 -25.39 4.45 -9.83
N MET A 8 -26.23 3.55 -9.33
CA MET A 8 -26.03 3.04 -7.96
C MET A 8 -24.61 2.49 -7.81
N PRO A 9 -23.90 2.84 -6.71
CA PRO A 9 -22.56 2.33 -6.49
C PRO A 9 -22.56 0.80 -6.47
N LEU A 10 -21.53 0.20 -7.05
CA LEU A 10 -21.31 -1.23 -6.94
C LEU A 10 -20.85 -1.58 -5.51
N PRO A 11 -21.24 -2.73 -4.94
CA PRO A 11 -20.84 -3.09 -3.60
C PRO A 11 -19.32 -3.24 -3.49
N LEU A 12 -18.76 -2.88 -2.33
CA LEU A 12 -17.35 -3.10 -2.05
C LEU A 12 -17.03 -4.59 -2.08
N PRO A 13 -16.00 -5.03 -2.81
CA PRO A 13 -15.61 -6.44 -2.94
C PRO A 13 -14.78 -6.89 -1.73
N VAL A 14 -15.26 -6.61 -0.52
CA VAL A 14 -14.59 -6.94 0.74
C VAL A 14 -15.56 -7.64 1.67
N PRO A 15 -15.22 -8.82 2.22
CA PRO A 15 -16.10 -9.51 3.15
C PRO A 15 -16.24 -8.73 4.47
N PRO A 16 -17.43 -8.74 5.09
CA PRO A 16 -17.63 -8.14 6.40
C PRO A 16 -16.88 -8.95 7.51
N PRO A 17 -16.54 -8.29 8.64
CA PRO A 17 -16.68 -6.86 8.86
C PRO A 17 -15.63 -6.04 8.11
N TYR A 18 -15.96 -4.78 7.76
CA TYR A 18 -15.04 -3.87 7.10
C TYR A 18 -15.23 -2.43 7.62
N ASP A 19 -14.18 -1.83 8.16
CA ASP A 19 -14.12 -0.42 8.54
C ASP A 19 -13.42 0.36 7.43
N PHE A 20 -14.21 0.97 6.54
CA PHE A 20 -13.71 1.73 5.39
C PHE A 20 -12.85 2.92 5.83
N GLU A 21 -13.32 3.69 6.81
CA GLU A 21 -12.66 4.91 7.26
C GLU A 21 -11.27 4.60 7.83
N ARG A 22 -11.16 3.57 8.65
CA ARG A 22 -9.91 3.14 9.26
C ARG A 22 -8.98 2.48 8.26
N SER A 23 -9.50 1.64 7.37
CA SER A 23 -8.72 0.94 6.37
C SER A 23 -8.14 1.90 5.32
N THR A 24 -8.84 2.98 4.99
CA THR A 24 -8.40 3.99 4.02
C THR A 24 -7.67 5.19 4.65
N PHE A 25 -7.56 5.25 5.98
CA PHE A 25 -6.97 6.38 6.71
C PHE A 25 -5.58 6.78 6.20
N ARG A 26 -4.74 5.81 5.84
CA ARG A 26 -3.38 6.08 5.33
C ARG A 26 -3.35 6.94 4.06
N PHE A 27 -4.38 6.89 3.22
CA PHE A 27 -4.46 7.70 1.99
C PHE A 27 -4.73 9.18 2.28
N ARG A 28 -5.13 9.52 3.52
CA ARG A 28 -5.40 10.87 4.00
C ARG A 28 -4.26 11.46 4.84
N LEU A 29 -3.41 10.60 5.40
CA LEU A 29 -2.51 10.97 6.49
C LEU A 29 -1.29 11.77 6.05
N PHE A 30 -0.77 11.54 4.85
CA PHE A 30 0.57 12.02 4.47
C PHE A 30 0.60 13.06 3.35
N GLY A 31 -0.54 13.58 2.93
CA GLY A 31 -0.68 14.59 1.88
C GLY A 31 -1.26 14.02 0.58
N ASP A 32 -1.26 14.83 -0.48
CA ASP A 32 -1.86 14.46 -1.76
C ASP A 32 -1.05 13.37 -2.46
N ASP A 33 -1.57 12.16 -2.41
CA ASP A 33 -1.15 11.08 -3.29
C ASP A 33 -2.00 11.13 -4.57
N LEU A 34 -1.37 11.48 -5.69
CA LEU A 34 -2.10 11.65 -6.93
C LEU A 34 -2.65 10.33 -7.50
N ALA A 35 -1.96 9.21 -7.28
CA ALA A 35 -2.37 7.90 -7.79
C ALA A 35 -3.39 7.19 -6.90
N SER A 36 -3.47 7.58 -5.62
CA SER A 36 -4.45 7.10 -4.64
C SER A 36 -5.01 8.31 -3.90
N ARG A 37 -5.69 9.19 -4.63
CA ARG A 37 -6.10 10.51 -4.14
C ARG A 37 -7.35 10.42 -3.29
N TRP A 38 -7.26 10.93 -2.05
CA TRP A 38 -8.44 11.17 -1.25
C TRP A 38 -9.04 12.52 -1.60
N HIS A 39 -10.27 12.55 -2.07
CA HIS A 39 -10.96 13.78 -2.44
C HIS A 39 -12.48 13.62 -2.22
N ASP A 40 -13.11 14.63 -1.64
CA ASP A 40 -14.58 14.70 -1.45
C ASP A 40 -15.17 13.41 -0.84
N GLY A 41 -14.55 12.91 0.25
CA GLY A 41 -15.03 11.75 0.99
C GLY A 41 -14.73 10.38 0.36
N GLY A 42 -14.10 10.32 -0.81
CA GLY A 42 -13.78 9.08 -1.52
C GLY A 42 -12.31 8.92 -1.89
N LEU A 43 -11.90 7.68 -2.07
CA LEU A 43 -10.60 7.31 -2.64
C LEU A 43 -10.72 7.24 -4.15
N HIS A 44 -9.94 8.05 -4.84
CA HIS A 44 -9.88 8.14 -6.30
C HIS A 44 -8.66 7.42 -6.82
N ARG A 45 -8.85 6.50 -7.76
CA ARG A 45 -7.79 5.72 -8.37
C ARG A 45 -8.05 5.47 -9.86
N VAL A 46 -6.99 5.36 -10.64
CA VAL A 46 -7.02 4.78 -11.98
C VAL A 46 -6.46 3.36 -11.88
N LEU A 47 -7.28 2.37 -12.23
CA LEU A 47 -6.93 0.95 -12.16
C LEU A 47 -5.94 0.55 -13.25
N ALA A 48 -5.41 -0.66 -13.19
CA ALA A 48 -4.46 -1.20 -14.17
C ALA A 48 -5.04 -1.23 -15.59
N SER A 49 -6.36 -1.46 -15.73
CA SER A 49 -7.10 -1.35 -17.00
C SER A 49 -7.09 0.05 -17.61
N GLY A 50 -6.83 1.08 -16.81
CA GLY A 50 -6.96 2.49 -17.15
C GLY A 50 -8.30 3.10 -16.74
N LEU A 51 -9.17 2.32 -16.09
CA LEU A 51 -10.48 2.76 -15.62
C LEU A 51 -10.35 3.63 -14.36
N PRO A 52 -10.86 4.89 -14.36
CA PRO A 52 -11.02 5.66 -13.14
C PRO A 52 -12.14 5.07 -12.28
N VAL A 53 -11.89 4.99 -10.98
CA VAL A 53 -12.88 4.54 -9.99
C VAL A 53 -12.86 5.44 -8.77
N ARG A 54 -14.03 5.77 -8.24
CA ARG A 54 -14.21 6.39 -6.93
C ARG A 54 -14.71 5.33 -5.96
N ILE A 55 -14.05 5.19 -4.82
CA ILE A 55 -14.35 4.19 -3.80
C ILE A 55 -14.74 4.93 -2.53
N GLU A 56 -15.95 4.67 -2.04
CA GLU A 56 -16.56 5.26 -0.85
C GLU A 56 -17.01 4.16 0.11
N ALA A 57 -17.46 4.54 1.30
CA ALA A 57 -17.91 3.58 2.31
C ALA A 57 -19.15 2.76 1.85
N ASP A 58 -19.97 3.34 1.00
CA ASP A 58 -21.19 2.74 0.46
C ASP A 58 -20.99 2.00 -0.87
N GLY A 59 -19.79 2.09 -1.50
CA GLY A 59 -19.50 1.33 -2.70
C GLY A 59 -18.49 1.95 -3.65
N ILE A 60 -18.48 1.44 -4.88
CA ILE A 60 -17.58 1.83 -5.96
C ILE A 60 -18.40 2.50 -7.07
N THR A 61 -17.97 3.67 -7.50
CA THR A 61 -18.45 4.33 -8.72
C THR A 61 -17.37 4.23 -9.80
N PRO A 62 -17.48 3.29 -10.75
CA PRO A 62 -16.61 3.24 -11.91
C PRO A 62 -17.05 4.27 -12.96
N TYR A 63 -16.09 4.79 -13.71
CA TYR A 63 -16.32 5.74 -14.80
C TYR A 63 -16.13 5.08 -16.18
N GLY A 64 -16.65 3.86 -16.33
CA GLY A 64 -16.62 3.04 -17.53
C GLY A 64 -16.98 1.59 -17.22
N ASP A 65 -16.67 0.70 -18.15
CA ASP A 65 -16.92 -0.75 -17.99
C ASP A 65 -16.03 -1.33 -16.90
N PHE A 66 -16.66 -1.87 -15.86
CA PHE A 66 -16.01 -2.45 -14.68
C PHE A 66 -15.96 -3.97 -14.81
N THR A 67 -14.79 -4.52 -15.02
CA THR A 67 -14.55 -5.94 -15.24
C THR A 67 -14.30 -6.69 -13.93
N GLU A 68 -14.27 -8.03 -13.99
CA GLU A 68 -13.88 -8.86 -12.83
C GLU A 68 -12.43 -8.60 -12.41
N ALA A 69 -11.50 -8.37 -13.34
CA ALA A 69 -10.13 -7.99 -13.02
C ALA A 69 -10.04 -6.65 -12.27
N ASP A 70 -10.89 -5.68 -12.63
CA ASP A 70 -10.99 -4.41 -11.90
C ASP A 70 -11.53 -4.62 -10.48
N ARG A 71 -12.53 -5.51 -10.34
CA ARG A 71 -13.07 -5.92 -9.04
C ARG A 71 -12.00 -6.55 -8.16
N ASP A 72 -11.19 -7.45 -8.71
CA ASP A 72 -10.09 -8.11 -7.99
C ASP A 72 -9.01 -7.11 -7.56
N GLU A 73 -8.66 -6.14 -8.42
CA GLU A 73 -7.71 -5.07 -8.06
C GLU A 73 -8.26 -4.23 -6.90
N VAL A 74 -9.54 -3.83 -6.93
CA VAL A 74 -10.16 -3.09 -5.84
C VAL A 74 -10.26 -3.94 -4.58
N ALA A 75 -10.62 -5.22 -4.68
CA ALA A 75 -10.64 -6.15 -3.55
C ALA A 75 -9.25 -6.24 -2.89
N HIS A 76 -8.21 -6.37 -3.70
CA HIS A 76 -6.83 -6.38 -3.23
C HIS A 76 -6.46 -5.05 -2.54
N LEU A 77 -6.74 -3.92 -3.18
CA LEU A 77 -6.49 -2.59 -2.63
C LEU A 77 -7.13 -2.39 -1.26
N LEU A 78 -8.34 -2.89 -1.07
CA LEU A 78 -9.08 -2.79 0.19
C LEU A 78 -8.72 -3.87 1.21
N GLY A 79 -7.74 -4.74 0.93
CA GLY A 79 -7.25 -5.75 1.85
C GLY A 79 -8.19 -6.95 2.03
N ALA A 80 -9.03 -7.26 1.04
CA ALA A 80 -10.00 -8.36 1.09
C ALA A 80 -9.36 -9.74 1.37
N ARG A 81 -8.10 -9.92 0.96
CA ARG A 81 -7.37 -11.19 1.15
C ARG A 81 -7.04 -11.53 2.62
N PHE A 82 -7.08 -10.56 3.52
CA PHE A 82 -6.79 -10.81 4.93
C PHE A 82 -7.99 -11.45 5.64
N ASP A 83 -7.79 -12.59 6.27
CA ASP A 83 -8.79 -13.21 7.13
C ASP A 83 -8.77 -12.58 8.53
N ILE A 84 -9.44 -11.44 8.65
CA ILE A 84 -9.53 -10.73 9.94
C ILE A 84 -10.47 -11.41 10.95
N VAL A 85 -11.34 -12.32 10.49
CA VAL A 85 -12.22 -13.09 11.38
C VAL A 85 -11.40 -14.15 12.11
N ALA A 86 -10.61 -14.95 11.38
CA ALA A 86 -9.69 -15.90 11.99
C ALA A 86 -8.62 -15.19 12.84
N PHE A 87 -8.11 -14.03 12.38
CA PHE A 87 -7.20 -13.20 13.19
C PHE A 87 -7.83 -12.76 14.51
N ALA A 88 -9.09 -12.29 14.49
CA ALA A 88 -9.77 -11.85 15.72
C ALA A 88 -10.03 -13.02 16.70
N ALA A 89 -10.31 -14.21 16.17
CA ALA A 89 -10.43 -15.41 16.98
C ALA A 89 -9.11 -15.82 17.66
N ALA A 90 -8.00 -15.74 16.91
CA ALA A 90 -6.67 -16.09 17.43
C ALA A 90 -6.06 -15.02 18.34
N HIS A 91 -6.31 -13.72 18.06
CA HIS A 91 -5.68 -12.59 18.73
C HIS A 91 -6.70 -11.51 19.15
N PRO A 92 -7.71 -11.85 19.98
CA PRO A 92 -8.84 -10.96 20.29
C PRO A 92 -8.42 -9.62 20.92
N ALA A 93 -7.41 -9.61 21.78
CA ALA A 93 -6.92 -8.39 22.43
C ALA A 93 -6.33 -7.39 21.42
N LEU A 94 -5.65 -7.88 20.37
CA LEU A 94 -5.09 -7.02 19.34
C LEU A 94 -6.15 -6.61 18.32
N ALA A 95 -7.02 -7.52 17.92
CA ALA A 95 -8.10 -7.27 16.97
C ALA A 95 -9.12 -6.23 17.50
N SER A 96 -9.38 -6.21 18.81
CA SER A 96 -10.30 -5.25 19.43
C SER A 96 -9.85 -3.79 19.32
N ARG A 97 -8.58 -3.51 19.04
CA ARG A 97 -8.07 -2.15 18.83
C ARG A 97 -8.62 -1.48 17.57
N ALA A 98 -8.92 -2.29 16.55
CA ALA A 98 -9.35 -1.80 15.25
C ALA A 98 -10.34 -2.78 14.59
N PRO A 99 -11.57 -2.94 15.12
CA PRO A 99 -12.55 -3.85 14.56
C PRO A 99 -12.83 -3.52 13.09
N GLY A 100 -12.82 -4.54 12.22
CA GLY A 100 -13.08 -4.36 10.79
C GLY A 100 -11.94 -3.74 9.98
N PHE A 101 -10.81 -3.39 10.60
CA PHE A 101 -9.66 -2.84 9.89
C PHE A 101 -9.01 -3.89 9.00
N ARG A 102 -8.74 -3.53 7.75
CA ARG A 102 -7.95 -4.30 6.79
C ARG A 102 -6.84 -3.42 6.23
N PRO A 103 -5.56 -3.83 6.32
CA PRO A 103 -4.47 -3.07 5.73
C PRO A 103 -4.64 -2.97 4.20
N PRO A 104 -4.60 -1.79 3.61
CA PRO A 104 -4.66 -1.67 2.15
C PRO A 104 -3.38 -2.18 1.50
N LEU A 105 -3.54 -2.79 0.32
CA LEU A 105 -2.48 -3.35 -0.48
C LEU A 105 -2.38 -2.64 -1.83
N LEU A 106 -1.19 -2.62 -2.44
CA LEU A 106 -0.98 -2.16 -3.81
C LEU A 106 -0.78 -3.37 -4.71
N ALA A 107 -1.63 -3.52 -5.74
CA ALA A 107 -1.57 -4.67 -6.64
C ALA A 107 -0.36 -4.62 -7.59
N ASP A 108 0.07 -3.42 -7.99
CA ASP A 108 1.19 -3.24 -8.92
C ASP A 108 2.54 -3.32 -8.18
N PRO A 109 3.41 -4.32 -8.52
CA PRO A 109 4.73 -4.47 -7.93
C PRO A 109 5.64 -3.26 -8.13
N PHE A 110 5.61 -2.65 -9.32
CA PHE A 110 6.42 -1.47 -9.62
C PHE A 110 5.97 -0.27 -8.78
N GLU A 111 4.67 -0.03 -8.68
CA GLU A 111 4.13 1.03 -7.83
C GLU A 111 4.55 0.85 -6.37
N MET A 112 4.44 -0.37 -5.82
CA MET A 112 4.80 -0.63 -4.44
C MET A 112 6.30 -0.42 -4.18
N LEU A 113 7.16 -0.95 -5.06
CA LEU A 113 8.61 -0.83 -4.91
C LEU A 113 9.09 0.61 -5.12
N ALA A 114 8.63 1.30 -6.17
CA ALA A 114 8.98 2.70 -6.42
C ALA A 114 8.50 3.61 -5.26
N THR A 115 7.30 3.36 -4.73
CA THR A 115 6.78 4.06 -3.54
C THR A 115 7.68 3.83 -2.33
N SER A 116 8.11 2.59 -2.09
CA SER A 116 9.04 2.27 -1.00
C SER A 116 10.39 2.95 -1.16
N VAL A 117 10.96 2.96 -2.38
CA VAL A 117 12.22 3.66 -2.69
C VAL A 117 12.11 5.17 -2.40
N THR A 118 10.99 5.81 -2.78
CA THR A 118 10.79 7.23 -2.48
C THR A 118 10.76 7.50 -0.98
N ALA A 119 10.28 6.55 -0.17
CA ALA A 119 10.12 6.70 1.28
C ALA A 119 11.39 6.39 2.11
N GLN A 120 12.43 5.80 1.51
CA GLN A 120 13.66 5.45 2.24
C GLN A 120 14.29 6.67 2.90
N GLN A 121 14.61 6.57 4.20
CA GLN A 121 15.40 7.55 4.98
C GLN A 121 14.84 8.98 5.02
N ILE A 122 13.54 9.17 4.81
CA ILE A 122 12.89 10.49 4.90
C ILE A 122 11.54 10.38 5.61
N SER A 123 10.95 11.53 5.96
CA SER A 123 9.60 11.54 6.52
C SER A 123 8.56 11.12 5.48
N LEU A 124 7.45 10.52 5.94
CA LEU A 124 6.35 10.09 5.07
C LEU A 124 5.75 11.27 4.27
N ARG A 125 5.72 12.48 4.85
CA ARG A 125 5.28 13.70 4.15
C ARG A 125 6.20 14.06 2.99
N ALA A 126 7.52 13.99 3.20
CA ALA A 126 8.49 14.21 2.12
C ALA A 126 8.39 13.13 1.03
N ALA A 127 8.17 11.87 1.42
CA ALA A 127 7.95 10.77 0.50
C ALA A 127 6.71 10.99 -0.39
N ALA A 128 5.59 11.42 0.22
CA ALA A 128 4.36 11.73 -0.52
C ALA A 128 4.59 12.86 -1.55
N PHE A 129 5.31 13.91 -1.16
CA PHE A 129 5.67 15.00 -2.08
C PHE A 129 6.52 14.51 -3.26
N MET A 130 7.55 13.68 -3.01
CA MET A 130 8.39 13.12 -4.07
C MET A 130 7.60 12.19 -4.99
N ARG A 131 6.73 11.34 -4.41
CA ARG A 131 5.84 10.45 -5.15
C ARG A 131 4.89 11.24 -6.04
N ALA A 132 4.27 12.30 -5.55
CA ALA A 132 3.42 13.17 -6.35
C ALA A 132 4.18 13.81 -7.52
N GLY A 133 5.43 14.26 -7.32
CA GLY A 133 6.31 14.74 -8.37
C GLY A 133 6.62 13.67 -9.44
N PHE A 134 6.89 12.45 -9.00
CA PHE A 134 7.14 11.31 -9.88
C PHE A 134 5.90 10.97 -10.72
N VAL A 135 4.72 10.91 -10.10
CA VAL A 135 3.44 10.67 -10.81
C VAL A 135 3.14 11.79 -11.81
N ARG A 136 3.34 13.06 -11.45
CA ARG A 136 3.14 14.19 -12.40
C ARG A 136 4.06 14.11 -13.62
N ARG A 137 5.28 13.62 -13.45
CA ARG A 137 6.27 13.59 -14.53
C ARG A 137 6.09 12.40 -15.48
N PHE A 138 5.77 11.22 -14.96
CA PHE A 138 5.75 9.98 -15.71
C PHE A 138 4.37 9.29 -15.74
N GLY A 139 3.45 9.67 -14.87
CA GLY A 139 2.11 9.12 -14.85
C GLY A 139 1.23 9.66 -15.97
N SER A 140 0.12 8.98 -16.19
CA SER A 140 -0.88 9.40 -17.17
C SER A 140 -2.03 10.11 -16.49
N ARG A 141 -2.41 11.28 -17.02
CA ARG A 141 -3.57 12.04 -16.53
C ARG A 141 -4.81 11.61 -17.30
N VAL A 142 -5.88 11.32 -16.57
CA VAL A 142 -7.21 11.05 -17.10
C VAL A 142 -8.16 12.10 -16.52
N SER A 143 -8.98 12.74 -17.36
CA SER A 143 -9.99 13.69 -16.92
C SER A 143 -11.37 13.06 -17.08
N HIS A 144 -12.15 13.04 -16.01
CA HIS A 144 -13.53 12.57 -16.02
C HIS A 144 -14.35 13.40 -15.01
N ASP A 145 -15.56 13.84 -15.37
CA ASP A 145 -16.46 14.61 -14.52
C ASP A 145 -15.82 15.83 -13.83
N CYS A 146 -14.98 16.57 -14.54
CA CYS A 146 -14.22 17.71 -14.01
C CYS A 146 -13.23 17.37 -12.89
N VAL A 147 -12.95 16.10 -12.65
CA VAL A 147 -11.95 15.63 -11.72
C VAL A 147 -10.70 15.17 -12.49
N GLU A 148 -9.54 15.55 -11.99
CA GLU A 148 -8.26 15.04 -12.47
C GLU A 148 -7.90 13.74 -11.77
N TRP A 149 -7.69 12.71 -12.57
CA TRP A 149 -7.27 11.39 -12.14
C TRP A 149 -5.88 11.12 -12.64
N TRP A 150 -5.06 10.43 -11.84
CA TRP A 150 -3.70 10.10 -12.21
C TRP A 150 -3.48 8.60 -12.06
N ARG A 151 -3.03 7.98 -13.14
CA ARG A 151 -2.49 6.64 -13.10
C ARG A 151 -1.02 6.69 -12.65
N PHE A 152 -0.64 5.80 -11.75
CA PHE A 152 0.77 5.62 -11.41
C PHE A 152 1.59 5.26 -12.66
N PRO A 153 2.85 5.74 -12.82
CA PRO A 153 3.68 5.39 -13.96
C PRO A 153 3.87 3.88 -14.10
N ARG A 154 3.79 3.36 -15.30
CA ARG A 154 4.20 1.98 -15.62
C ARG A 154 5.72 1.93 -15.85
N PRO A 155 6.36 0.74 -15.75
CA PRO A 155 7.79 0.59 -16.07
C PRO A 155 8.18 1.23 -17.40
N GLY A 156 7.39 1.02 -18.45
CA GLY A 156 7.62 1.59 -19.78
C GLY A 156 7.59 3.12 -19.86
N ASP A 157 6.83 3.77 -18.98
CA ASP A 157 6.75 5.24 -18.92
C ASP A 157 8.03 5.86 -18.32
N VAL A 158 8.83 5.04 -17.58
CA VAL A 158 10.01 5.48 -16.82
C VAL A 158 11.32 5.07 -17.47
N ARG A 159 11.32 4.02 -18.29
CA ARG A 159 12.51 3.51 -18.99
C ARG A 159 13.22 4.61 -19.77
N GLY A 160 14.53 4.77 -19.53
CA GLY A 160 15.32 5.82 -20.17
C GLY A 160 14.93 7.25 -19.81
N GLY A 161 13.99 7.43 -18.87
CA GLY A 161 13.50 8.74 -18.46
C GLY A 161 14.52 9.50 -17.61
N ASP A 162 14.46 10.83 -17.68
CA ASP A 162 15.23 11.72 -16.80
C ASP A 162 14.48 11.99 -15.50
N LEU A 163 14.99 11.47 -14.39
CA LEU A 163 14.46 11.67 -13.03
C LEU A 163 15.14 12.83 -12.30
N THR A 164 16.03 13.56 -12.93
CA THR A 164 16.64 14.78 -12.32
C THR A 164 15.55 15.83 -12.04
N GLY A 165 15.73 16.63 -11.00
CA GLY A 165 14.72 17.61 -10.59
C GLY A 165 13.58 17.07 -9.71
N LEU A 166 13.43 15.75 -9.54
CA LEU A 166 12.43 15.14 -8.64
C LEU A 166 12.85 15.13 -7.15
N LYS A 167 13.95 15.80 -6.79
CA LYS A 167 14.52 15.80 -5.44
C LYS A 167 14.86 14.40 -4.91
N LEU A 168 15.07 13.45 -5.80
CA LEU A 168 15.53 12.09 -5.50
C LEU A 168 17.06 12.06 -5.41
N SER A 169 17.60 11.28 -4.47
CA SER A 169 19.04 11.01 -4.45
C SER A 169 19.46 10.17 -5.66
N GLY A 170 20.74 10.27 -6.05
CA GLY A 170 21.26 9.46 -7.16
C GLY A 170 21.04 7.94 -6.99
N MET A 171 21.05 7.44 -5.72
CA MET A 171 20.72 6.04 -5.46
C MET A 171 19.27 5.74 -5.75
N LYS A 172 18.31 6.57 -5.29
CA LYS A 172 16.88 6.40 -5.56
C LYS A 172 16.57 6.43 -7.05
N ILE A 173 17.24 7.33 -7.81
CA ILE A 173 17.12 7.38 -9.28
C ILE A 173 17.56 6.04 -9.88
N ARG A 174 18.76 5.56 -9.52
CA ARG A 174 19.24 4.25 -10.01
C ARG A 174 18.31 3.11 -9.64
N SER A 175 17.79 3.10 -8.42
CA SER A 175 16.84 2.08 -7.97
C SER A 175 15.56 2.07 -8.82
N ILE A 176 14.95 3.24 -9.03
CA ILE A 176 13.70 3.36 -9.81
C ILE A 176 13.92 2.94 -11.28
N LEU A 177 15.04 3.36 -11.89
CA LEU A 177 15.38 2.94 -13.26
C LEU A 177 15.63 1.44 -13.35
N ALA A 178 16.34 0.85 -12.39
CA ALA A 178 16.55 -0.60 -12.34
C ALA A 178 15.24 -1.38 -12.14
N LEU A 179 14.32 -0.87 -11.31
CA LEU A 179 12.99 -1.45 -11.16
C LEU A 179 12.17 -1.40 -12.46
N ALA A 180 12.31 -0.33 -13.25
CA ALA A 180 11.62 -0.20 -14.53
C ALA A 180 12.11 -1.19 -15.61
N GLU A 181 13.35 -1.71 -15.48
CA GLU A 181 13.93 -2.72 -16.37
C GLU A 181 13.75 -4.15 -15.86
N ALA A 182 13.46 -4.32 -14.55
CA ALA A 182 13.40 -5.63 -13.94
C ALA A 182 12.11 -6.38 -14.29
N ASP A 183 12.21 -7.71 -14.35
CA ASP A 183 11.05 -8.58 -14.28
C ASP A 183 10.59 -8.69 -12.82
N LEU A 184 9.44 -8.09 -12.53
CA LEU A 184 8.83 -8.03 -11.21
C LEU A 184 7.69 -9.06 -11.01
N ASP A 185 7.55 -10.04 -11.91
CA ASP A 185 6.64 -11.16 -11.71
C ASP A 185 7.25 -12.15 -10.69
N VAL A 186 6.88 -11.94 -9.44
CA VAL A 186 7.38 -12.71 -8.28
C VAL A 186 6.25 -13.27 -7.43
N ALA A 187 5.00 -13.13 -7.84
CA ALA A 187 3.84 -13.50 -7.02
C ALA A 187 3.81 -15.00 -6.67
N ASN A 188 4.32 -15.84 -7.56
CA ASN A 188 4.35 -17.30 -7.43
C ASN A 188 5.61 -17.83 -6.73
N LEU A 189 6.55 -16.97 -6.37
CA LEU A 189 7.75 -17.35 -5.63
C LEU A 189 7.47 -17.41 -4.11
N ASP A 190 8.24 -18.23 -3.38
CA ASP A 190 8.26 -18.14 -1.93
C ASP A 190 8.95 -16.86 -1.44
N ASP A 191 8.82 -16.56 -0.15
CA ASP A 191 9.30 -15.29 0.42
C ASP A 191 10.83 -15.14 0.33
N ASP A 192 11.58 -16.23 0.52
CA ASP A 192 13.03 -16.20 0.43
C ASP A 192 13.51 -16.00 -1.01
N ALA A 193 12.85 -16.62 -1.97
CA ALA A 193 13.13 -16.40 -3.39
C ALA A 193 12.79 -14.95 -3.83
N VAL A 194 11.69 -14.38 -3.33
CA VAL A 194 11.35 -12.96 -3.56
C VAL A 194 12.42 -12.05 -2.98
N ILE A 195 12.84 -12.28 -1.72
CA ILE A 195 13.91 -11.52 -1.06
C ILE A 195 15.20 -11.61 -1.86
N SER A 196 15.63 -12.82 -2.21
CA SER A 196 16.86 -13.05 -2.97
C SER A 196 16.84 -12.32 -4.31
N ARG A 197 15.73 -12.42 -5.06
CA ARG A 197 15.58 -11.79 -6.37
C ARG A 197 15.59 -10.28 -6.29
N LEU A 198 14.76 -9.69 -5.42
CA LEU A 198 14.62 -8.23 -5.35
C LEU A 198 15.85 -7.54 -4.76
N THR A 199 16.58 -8.18 -3.83
CA THR A 199 17.78 -7.60 -3.24
C THR A 199 18.99 -7.56 -4.19
N THR A 200 18.90 -8.19 -5.37
CA THR A 200 19.92 -7.99 -6.42
C THR A 200 19.82 -6.62 -7.08
N LEU A 201 18.67 -5.95 -6.96
CA LEU A 201 18.44 -4.64 -7.57
C LEU A 201 19.11 -3.52 -6.73
N PRO A 202 19.73 -2.52 -7.38
CA PRO A 202 20.42 -1.46 -6.66
C PRO A 202 19.48 -0.69 -5.73
N GLY A 203 19.87 -0.52 -4.47
CA GLY A 203 19.10 0.20 -3.45
C GLY A 203 17.85 -0.50 -2.93
N ILE A 204 17.59 -1.74 -3.35
CA ILE A 204 16.53 -2.58 -2.81
C ILE A 204 17.15 -3.51 -1.75
N GLY A 205 16.91 -3.18 -0.50
CA GLY A 205 17.36 -3.97 0.65
C GLY A 205 16.22 -4.77 1.28
N ARG A 206 16.56 -5.53 2.32
CA ARG A 206 15.62 -6.37 3.07
C ARG A 206 14.38 -5.59 3.55
N TRP A 207 14.56 -4.38 4.10
CA TRP A 207 13.45 -3.52 4.52
C TRP A 207 12.44 -3.25 3.39
N THR A 208 12.91 -2.89 2.19
CA THR A 208 12.05 -2.64 1.03
C THR A 208 11.31 -3.90 0.61
N THR A 209 12.02 -5.04 0.59
CA THR A 209 11.44 -6.33 0.17
C THR A 209 10.44 -6.86 1.20
N GLU A 210 10.69 -6.73 2.49
CA GLU A 210 9.73 -7.13 3.53
C GLU A 210 8.45 -6.29 3.45
N TRP A 211 8.54 -4.97 3.19
CA TRP A 211 7.37 -4.14 2.94
C TRP A 211 6.65 -4.50 1.62
N PHE A 212 7.39 -4.91 0.61
CA PHE A 212 6.80 -5.42 -0.63
C PHE A 212 6.00 -6.71 -0.36
N LEU A 213 6.57 -7.68 0.33
CA LEU A 213 5.88 -8.90 0.74
C LEU A 213 4.63 -8.59 1.57
N ALA A 214 4.72 -7.63 2.50
CA ALA A 214 3.62 -7.25 3.38
C ALA A 214 2.50 -6.50 2.65
N ARG A 215 2.83 -5.54 1.78
CA ARG A 215 1.88 -4.55 1.24
C ARG A 215 1.59 -4.67 -0.24
N CYS A 216 2.33 -5.49 -0.98
CA CYS A 216 2.01 -5.87 -2.35
C CYS A 216 1.46 -7.28 -2.39
N LEU A 217 2.24 -8.25 -1.93
CA LEU A 217 1.82 -9.65 -1.95
C LEU A 217 0.91 -10.03 -0.78
N GLY A 218 0.85 -9.22 0.28
CA GLY A 218 0.03 -9.48 1.48
C GLY A 218 0.40 -10.79 2.17
N ARG A 219 1.68 -11.17 2.19
CA ARG A 219 2.17 -12.41 2.80
C ARG A 219 1.87 -12.42 4.30
N PRO A 220 1.30 -13.51 4.86
CA PRO A 220 0.82 -13.51 6.23
C PRO A 220 1.92 -13.49 7.28
N SER A 221 3.05 -14.18 7.04
CA SER A 221 4.09 -14.43 8.04
C SER A 221 5.24 -13.42 8.02
N VAL A 222 5.13 -12.31 7.25
CA VAL A 222 6.19 -11.34 7.09
C VAL A 222 6.14 -10.21 8.13
N VAL A 223 7.31 -9.79 8.60
CA VAL A 223 7.50 -8.58 9.41
C VAL A 223 8.65 -7.75 8.90
N ALA A 224 8.41 -6.48 8.59
CA ALA A 224 9.45 -5.51 8.25
C ALA A 224 10.16 -5.03 9.53
N ALA A 225 10.90 -5.94 10.18
CA ALA A 225 11.48 -5.73 11.50
C ALA A 225 12.56 -4.62 11.53
N GLY A 226 13.15 -4.28 10.38
CA GLY A 226 14.06 -3.15 10.23
C GLY A 226 13.37 -1.78 10.24
N ASP A 227 12.05 -1.73 10.12
CA ASP A 227 11.30 -0.48 10.11
C ASP A 227 11.19 0.15 11.50
N LEU A 228 11.54 1.43 11.60
CA LEU A 228 11.53 2.16 12.88
C LEU A 228 10.12 2.24 13.49
N GLY A 229 9.09 2.43 12.65
CA GLY A 229 7.70 2.48 13.09
C GLY A 229 7.25 1.13 13.64
N VAL A 230 7.60 0.04 12.94
CA VAL A 230 7.33 -1.34 13.39
C VAL A 230 8.02 -1.62 14.72
N ARG A 231 9.31 -1.28 14.83
CA ARG A 231 10.09 -1.51 16.07
C ARG A 231 9.50 -0.78 17.28
N LYS A 232 9.01 0.44 17.07
CA LYS A 232 8.32 1.23 18.11
C LYS A 232 6.94 0.65 18.44
N ALA A 233 6.14 0.31 17.43
CA ALA A 233 4.78 -0.17 17.62
C ALA A 233 4.74 -1.54 18.31
N VAL A 234 5.65 -2.45 17.92
CA VAL A 234 5.78 -3.75 18.58
C VAL A 234 6.24 -3.59 20.04
N ALA A 235 7.27 -2.78 20.29
CA ALA A 235 7.72 -2.52 21.67
C ALA A 235 6.59 -1.95 22.54
N ALA A 236 5.86 -0.96 22.05
CA ALA A 236 4.73 -0.36 22.75
C ALA A 236 3.60 -1.36 23.02
N TRP A 237 3.32 -2.29 22.12
CA TRP A 237 2.36 -3.36 22.35
C TRP A 237 2.74 -4.24 23.56
N PHE A 238 4.04 -4.50 23.74
CA PHE A 238 4.56 -5.23 24.88
C PHE A 238 4.91 -4.32 26.09
N SER A 239 4.34 -3.12 26.16
CA SER A 239 4.53 -2.15 27.24
C SER A 239 5.98 -1.71 27.48
N ASP A 240 6.78 -1.65 26.41
CA ASP A 240 8.17 -1.17 26.44
C ASP A 240 8.29 0.11 25.57
N GLU A 241 8.72 1.21 26.17
CA GLU A 241 8.89 2.51 25.48
C GLU A 241 10.18 2.58 24.65
N ARG A 242 11.10 1.64 24.81
CA ARG A 242 12.37 1.61 24.09
C ARG A 242 12.17 1.10 22.68
N ILE A 243 13.00 1.58 21.75
CA ILE A 243 13.03 1.05 20.39
C ILE A 243 13.76 -0.29 20.41
N TRP A 244 13.05 -1.36 20.05
CA TRP A 244 13.64 -2.69 20.04
C TRP A 244 14.59 -2.93 18.84
N PRO A 245 15.64 -3.75 18.99
CA PRO A 245 16.41 -4.24 17.86
C PRO A 245 15.57 -5.20 17.00
N GLU A 246 15.97 -5.36 15.73
CA GLU A 246 15.26 -6.22 14.77
C GLU A 246 15.07 -7.66 15.25
N THR A 247 16.12 -8.24 15.85
CA THR A 247 16.10 -9.61 16.39
C THR A 247 14.98 -9.79 17.41
N ARG A 248 14.86 -8.87 18.36
CA ARG A 248 13.82 -8.89 19.39
C ARG A 248 12.41 -8.74 18.80
N VAL A 249 12.27 -7.90 17.76
CA VAL A 249 10.98 -7.77 17.05
C VAL A 249 10.59 -9.09 16.40
N ARG A 250 11.52 -9.75 15.69
CA ARG A 250 11.26 -11.05 15.06
C ARG A 250 10.88 -12.12 16.06
N GLU A 251 11.61 -12.21 17.17
CA GLU A 251 11.30 -13.13 18.28
C GLU A 251 9.91 -12.89 18.88
N ALA A 252 9.56 -11.62 19.15
CA ALA A 252 8.26 -11.25 19.71
C ALA A 252 7.10 -11.47 18.75
N MET A 253 7.34 -11.39 17.44
CA MET A 253 6.34 -11.62 16.41
C MET A 253 6.21 -13.09 16.00
N ALA A 254 7.14 -13.96 16.37
CA ALA A 254 7.09 -15.38 16.03
C ALA A 254 5.78 -16.09 16.48
N PRO A 255 5.18 -15.80 17.63
CA PRO A 255 3.91 -16.43 18.03
C PRO A 255 2.71 -16.07 17.16
N PHE A 256 2.80 -15.01 16.33
CA PHE A 256 1.70 -14.61 15.44
C PHE A 256 1.63 -15.40 14.13
N VAL A 257 2.67 -16.18 13.81
CA VAL A 257 2.79 -17.09 12.65
C VAL A 257 2.04 -16.59 11.40
N ASP A 258 0.86 -17.15 11.10
CA ASP A 258 0.07 -16.84 9.89
C ASP A 258 -0.59 -15.45 9.93
N PHE A 259 -0.46 -14.72 11.00
CA PHE A 259 -1.05 -13.38 11.20
C PHE A 259 -0.01 -12.30 11.50
N THR A 260 1.28 -12.59 11.36
CA THR A 260 2.36 -11.65 11.68
C THR A 260 2.18 -10.30 10.96
N ASN A 261 1.86 -10.32 9.67
CA ASN A 261 1.62 -9.12 8.87
C ASN A 261 0.42 -8.31 9.40
N LEU A 262 -0.72 -8.97 9.64
CA LEU A 262 -1.89 -8.32 10.23
C LEU A 262 -1.57 -7.76 11.62
N ALA A 263 -0.96 -8.54 12.50
CA ALA A 263 -0.61 -8.13 13.85
C ALA A 263 0.24 -6.84 13.85
N VAL A 264 1.26 -6.77 12.98
CA VAL A 264 2.08 -5.56 12.81
C VAL A 264 1.23 -4.37 12.38
N HIS A 265 0.33 -4.54 11.42
CA HIS A 265 -0.52 -3.45 10.96
C HIS A 265 -1.50 -2.97 12.05
N TYR A 266 -2.04 -3.89 12.84
CA TYR A 266 -2.88 -3.53 13.99
C TYR A 266 -2.10 -2.80 15.09
N MET A 267 -0.84 -3.20 15.34
CA MET A 267 0.04 -2.48 16.28
C MET A 267 0.41 -1.08 15.78
N LEU A 268 0.55 -0.90 14.46
CA LEU A 268 0.83 0.39 13.82
C LEU A 268 -0.38 1.32 13.77
N THR A 269 -1.60 0.78 13.88
CA THR A 269 -2.83 1.59 13.86
C THR A 269 -2.94 2.35 15.17
N PRO A 270 -3.16 3.67 15.15
CA PRO A 270 -3.40 4.43 16.36
C PRO A 270 -4.54 3.81 17.16
N SER A 271 -4.35 3.69 18.49
CA SER A 271 -5.45 3.30 19.37
C SER A 271 -6.56 4.32 19.19
N GLY A 272 -7.75 3.88 18.83
CA GLY A 272 -8.89 4.77 18.65
C GLY A 272 -9.11 5.57 19.93
N GLY A 273 -9.08 6.91 19.82
CA GLY A 273 -9.67 7.80 20.79
C GLY A 273 -11.17 7.82 20.55
#